data_43b5a758b5e437e25ce6a13897c312fb
#
_entry.id   43b5a758b5e437e25ce6a13897c312fb
#
_cell.length_a   1.000
_cell.length_b   1.000
_cell.length_c   1.000
_cell.angle_alpha   90.00
_cell.angle_beta   90.00
_cell.angle_gamma   90.00
#
_symmetry.space_group_name_H-M   'P 1'
#
loop_
_entity.id
_entity.type
_entity.pdbx_description
1 polymer ?
#
loop_
_entity_poly.entity_id
_entity_poly.type
_entity_poly.pdbx_seq_one_letter_code
_entity_poly.pdbx_strand_id
1 'polypeptide(L)'
;MNTYLYASPPCILNNIERILKMLISLKDHLVKTTAIGLLLGSASLATPVKAESSLEGNIGFTNNYVWRGMTQTDDQAAISGGLDFSAGGFYAGTWASNVDFADDTNSEQDVYFGFAGDAGDVSYDVGYIAYMYSGGDDLDFSEIYISVGAAGFSLTYSYLVDADYDADSGDETYLALDYELPLSGDFGVSLHYGIYDKDSETDEQTDFGMTISKDDFSLTFSQVDDEFFANDEDMKIFVSYGIGF
;
A
#
# COMPACT_ATOMS: atom_id res chain seq x y z
N MET A 1 48.01 15.44 -16.02
CA MET A 1 47.88 13.99 -16.00
C MET A 1 47.33 13.63 -14.64
N ASN A 2 45.99 13.66 -14.47
CA ASN A 2 45.30 13.34 -13.23
C ASN A 2 44.56 12.04 -13.43
N THR A 3 45.06 10.99 -12.79
CA THR A 3 44.43 9.67 -12.70
C THR A 3 43.34 9.71 -11.62
N TYR A 4 42.08 9.64 -12.04
CA TYR A 4 40.95 9.34 -11.14
C TYR A 4 40.92 7.83 -10.91
N LEU A 5 41.22 7.44 -9.67
CA LEU A 5 41.01 6.08 -9.17
C LEU A 5 39.50 5.87 -8.93
N TYR A 6 38.88 5.04 -9.73
CA TYR A 6 37.56 4.49 -9.45
C TYR A 6 37.67 3.52 -8.27
N ALA A 7 37.08 3.87 -7.13
CA ALA A 7 36.89 2.94 -6.04
C ALA A 7 35.74 1.99 -6.41
N SER A 8 36.05 0.73 -6.48
CA SER A 8 35.11 -0.38 -6.72
C SER A 8 34.13 -0.57 -5.54
N PRO A 9 32.92 -1.06 -5.81
CA PRO A 9 31.81 -1.12 -4.85
C PRO A 9 31.81 -2.42 -4.00
N PRO A 10 32.49 -2.46 -2.85
CA PRO A 10 32.22 -3.51 -1.85
C PRO A 10 31.28 -3.05 -0.74
N CYS A 11 30.64 -1.86 -0.86
CA CYS A 11 29.90 -1.28 0.25
C CYS A 11 28.44 -1.77 0.35
N ILE A 12 27.81 -2.17 -0.76
CA ILE A 12 26.39 -2.52 -0.79
C ILE A 12 26.16 -3.93 -0.23
N LEU A 13 26.95 -4.92 -0.63
CA LEU A 13 26.84 -6.29 -0.12
C LEU A 13 27.13 -6.40 1.38
N ASN A 14 28.12 -5.64 1.89
CA ASN A 14 28.41 -5.61 3.32
C ASN A 14 27.31 -4.91 4.14
N ASN A 15 26.57 -3.97 3.55
CA ASN A 15 25.44 -3.34 4.20
C ASN A 15 24.21 -4.26 4.23
N ILE A 16 23.96 -5.02 3.18
CA ILE A 16 22.89 -6.02 3.15
C ILE A 16 23.14 -7.14 4.17
N GLU A 17 24.38 -7.67 4.28
CA GLU A 17 24.71 -8.63 5.34
C GLU A 17 24.61 -8.05 6.75
N ARG A 18 24.93 -6.77 6.94
CA ARG A 18 24.75 -6.10 8.23
C ARG A 18 23.29 -5.90 8.59
N ILE A 19 22.46 -5.52 7.61
CA ILE A 19 21.02 -5.39 7.77
C ILE A 19 20.40 -6.75 8.09
N LEU A 20 20.78 -7.82 7.36
CA LEU A 20 20.32 -9.18 7.64
C LEU A 20 20.70 -9.66 9.05
N LYS A 21 21.92 -9.39 9.49
CA LYS A 21 22.39 -9.72 10.86
C LYS A 21 21.71 -8.88 11.93
N MET A 22 21.38 -7.62 11.63
CA MET A 22 20.60 -6.75 12.52
C MET A 22 19.15 -7.22 12.64
N LEU A 23 18.54 -7.66 11.55
CA LEU A 23 17.17 -8.24 11.51
C LEU A 23 17.09 -9.56 12.31
N ILE A 24 18.13 -10.38 12.25
CA ILE A 24 18.22 -11.63 13.03
C ILE A 24 18.40 -11.34 14.53
N SER A 25 19.07 -10.24 14.90
CA SER A 25 19.30 -9.83 16.31
C SER A 25 18.11 -9.10 16.94
N LEU A 26 17.19 -8.54 16.12
CA LEU A 26 15.97 -7.87 16.60
C LEU A 26 14.85 -8.84 17.01
N LYS A 27 15.06 -10.13 16.81
CA LYS A 27 14.12 -11.22 17.12
C LYS A 27 13.68 -11.30 18.59
N ASP A 28 14.42 -10.68 19.50
CA ASP A 28 14.22 -10.84 20.94
C ASP A 28 13.46 -9.68 21.63
N HIS A 29 12.99 -8.66 20.88
CA HIS A 29 12.38 -7.45 21.47
C HIS A 29 11.05 -7.03 20.83
N LEU A 30 10.19 -7.99 20.44
CA LEU A 30 8.88 -7.63 19.89
C LEU A 30 7.88 -7.29 20.99
N VAL A 31 7.60 -6.03 21.15
CA VAL A 31 6.47 -5.51 21.94
C VAL A 31 5.24 -5.46 21.03
N LYS A 32 4.17 -6.11 21.48
CA LYS A 32 2.88 -6.09 20.82
C LYS A 32 2.32 -4.67 20.85
N THR A 33 2.19 -4.03 19.71
CA THR A 33 1.48 -2.77 19.57
C THR A 33 0.41 -2.92 18.51
N THR A 34 -0.82 -2.77 18.92
CA THR A 34 -1.97 -2.71 18.04
C THR A 34 -2.00 -1.30 17.44
N ALA A 35 -1.68 -1.14 16.18
CA ALA A 35 -1.87 0.11 15.47
C ALA A 35 -3.03 -0.09 14.48
N ILE A 36 -4.12 0.64 14.68
CA ILE A 36 -5.17 0.81 13.68
C ILE A 36 -4.65 1.86 12.71
N GLY A 37 -4.03 1.42 11.63
CA GLY A 37 -3.60 2.29 10.55
C GLY A 37 -4.70 2.40 9.51
N LEU A 38 -5.11 3.62 9.19
CA LEU A 38 -5.97 3.89 8.05
C LEU A 38 -5.21 3.58 6.78
N LEU A 39 -5.62 2.56 6.09
CA LEU A 39 -4.95 2.03 4.92
C LEU A 39 -5.73 2.40 3.66
N LEU A 40 -5.23 3.38 2.96
CA LEU A 40 -5.39 3.40 1.52
C LEU A 40 -4.20 2.57 0.97
N GLY A 41 -4.43 1.29 0.65
CA GLY A 41 -3.50 0.46 -0.12
C GLY A 41 -2.55 -0.46 0.61
N SER A 42 -2.70 -0.76 1.90
CA SER A 42 -1.91 -1.82 2.55
C SER A 42 -2.80 -2.78 3.34
N ALA A 43 -2.64 -4.05 3.10
CA ALA A 43 -3.33 -5.10 3.82
C ALA A 43 -3.07 -4.98 5.34
N SER A 44 -4.12 -4.80 6.12
CA SER A 44 -4.04 -4.80 7.58
C SER A 44 -3.55 -6.16 8.03
N LEU A 45 -2.44 -6.20 8.76
CA LEU A 45 -1.95 -7.41 9.42
C LEU A 45 -2.99 -7.88 10.43
N ALA A 46 -3.72 -8.93 10.08
CA ALA A 46 -4.76 -9.49 10.93
C ALA A 46 -4.15 -10.08 12.21
N THR A 47 -4.61 -9.62 13.35
CA THR A 47 -4.34 -10.29 14.64
C THR A 47 -5.07 -11.63 14.68
N PRO A 48 -4.54 -12.68 15.38
CA PRO A 48 -5.17 -13.98 15.44
C PRO A 48 -6.58 -13.87 16.05
N VAL A 49 -7.57 -14.04 15.22
CA VAL A 49 -8.98 -13.91 15.60
C VAL A 49 -9.45 -15.20 16.24
N LYS A 50 -9.88 -15.10 17.49
CA LYS A 50 -10.86 -16.03 18.05
C LYS A 50 -12.08 -16.03 17.11
N ALA A 51 -12.58 -17.20 16.76
CA ALA A 51 -13.58 -17.42 15.70
C ALA A 51 -14.95 -16.71 15.90
N GLU A 52 -14.93 -15.44 16.18
CA GLU A 52 -16.11 -14.54 16.19
C GLU A 52 -16.10 -13.76 14.87
N SER A 53 -17.25 -13.70 14.20
CA SER A 53 -17.41 -12.86 13.03
C SER A 53 -17.59 -11.41 13.44
N SER A 54 -16.96 -10.46 12.75
CA SER A 54 -17.19 -9.03 12.89
C SER A 54 -17.71 -8.42 11.59
N LEU A 55 -18.43 -7.34 11.72
CA LEU A 55 -18.81 -6.43 10.65
C LEU A 55 -18.45 -5.03 11.12
N GLU A 56 -17.58 -4.36 10.42
CA GLU A 56 -17.07 -3.05 10.76
C GLU A 56 -17.32 -2.08 9.62
N GLY A 57 -17.60 -0.82 9.95
CA GLY A 57 -17.72 0.26 8.99
C GLY A 57 -16.59 1.26 9.17
N ASN A 58 -16.21 1.91 8.10
CA ASN A 58 -15.23 2.99 8.15
C ASN A 58 -15.67 4.19 7.30
N ILE A 59 -15.16 5.36 7.63
CA ILE A 59 -15.29 6.57 6.84
C ILE A 59 -13.98 7.35 6.91
N GLY A 60 -13.52 7.87 5.77
CA GLY A 60 -12.27 8.58 5.62
C GLY A 60 -12.43 9.93 4.93
N PHE A 61 -11.52 10.84 5.24
CA PHE A 61 -11.36 12.14 4.59
C PHE A 61 -9.89 12.37 4.31
N THR A 62 -9.55 12.79 3.11
CA THR A 62 -8.20 13.21 2.76
C THR A 62 -8.25 14.46 1.90
N ASN A 63 -7.23 15.30 1.95
CA ASN A 63 -7.14 16.45 1.02
C ASN A 63 -6.58 16.08 -0.35
N ASN A 64 -6.07 14.83 -0.52
CA ASN A 64 -5.67 14.25 -1.78
C ASN A 64 -5.72 12.72 -1.64
N TYR A 65 -6.42 12.03 -2.53
CA TYR A 65 -6.39 10.58 -2.61
C TYR A 65 -5.23 10.16 -3.52
N VAL A 66 -4.23 9.49 -2.96
CA VAL A 66 -3.04 9.01 -3.67
C VAL A 66 -3.01 7.50 -3.63
N TRP A 67 -2.88 6.86 -4.80
CA TRP A 67 -2.73 5.43 -4.97
C TRP A 67 -1.46 5.13 -5.76
N ARG A 68 -0.57 4.30 -5.22
CA ARG A 68 0.75 3.97 -5.80
C ARG A 68 1.53 5.21 -6.26
N GLY A 69 1.53 6.26 -5.42
CA GLY A 69 2.20 7.54 -5.69
C GLY A 69 1.41 8.53 -6.54
N MET A 70 0.35 8.11 -7.23
CA MET A 70 -0.43 8.93 -8.16
C MET A 70 -1.69 9.48 -7.51
N THR A 71 -2.00 10.78 -7.76
CA THR A 71 -3.27 11.36 -7.32
C THR A 71 -4.45 10.74 -8.05
N GLN A 72 -5.50 10.40 -7.31
CA GLN A 72 -6.75 9.88 -7.85
C GLN A 72 -7.85 10.95 -7.87
N THR A 73 -7.54 12.16 -7.42
CA THR A 73 -8.50 13.27 -7.28
C THR A 73 -8.00 14.60 -7.84
N ASP A 74 -7.04 14.58 -8.77
CA ASP A 74 -6.42 15.78 -9.33
C ASP A 74 -5.97 16.76 -8.23
N ASP A 75 -5.26 16.22 -7.21
CA ASP A 75 -4.82 16.94 -5.99
C ASP A 75 -5.96 17.56 -5.15
N GLN A 76 -7.20 17.07 -5.30
CA GLN A 76 -8.35 17.55 -4.55
C GLN A 76 -8.78 16.59 -3.45
N ALA A 77 -9.71 17.04 -2.61
CA ALA A 77 -10.16 16.28 -1.46
C ALA A 77 -11.01 15.07 -1.85
N ALA A 78 -10.84 13.98 -1.10
CA ALA A 78 -11.67 12.80 -1.19
C ALA A 78 -12.40 12.50 0.12
N ILE A 79 -13.58 11.90 -0.04
CA ILE A 79 -14.37 11.26 1.03
C ILE A 79 -14.51 9.80 0.66
N SER A 80 -14.14 8.92 1.57
CA SER A 80 -14.23 7.48 1.37
C SER A 80 -14.99 6.79 2.49
N GLY A 81 -15.41 5.56 2.25
CA GLY A 81 -16.00 4.73 3.27
C GLY A 81 -16.17 3.28 2.82
N GLY A 82 -16.24 2.37 3.78
CA GLY A 82 -16.31 0.95 3.49
C GLY A 82 -17.02 0.15 4.56
N LEU A 83 -17.24 -1.12 4.24
CA LEU A 83 -17.76 -2.14 5.14
C LEU A 83 -16.90 -3.39 5.02
N ASP A 84 -16.45 -3.92 6.17
CA ASP A 84 -15.57 -5.06 6.28
C ASP A 84 -16.25 -6.16 7.11
N PHE A 85 -16.32 -7.35 6.55
CA PHE A 85 -16.71 -8.57 7.25
C PHE A 85 -15.49 -9.45 7.48
N SER A 86 -15.33 -10.01 8.68
CA SER A 86 -14.30 -11.00 8.96
C SER A 86 -14.82 -12.18 9.76
N ALA A 87 -14.27 -13.38 9.49
CA ALA A 87 -14.57 -14.60 10.22
C ALA A 87 -13.44 -15.63 10.07
N GLY A 88 -12.72 -15.93 11.15
CA GLY A 88 -11.74 -17.02 11.19
C GLY A 88 -10.61 -16.91 10.15
N GLY A 89 -10.12 -15.71 9.91
CA GLY A 89 -9.09 -15.43 8.91
C GLY A 89 -9.64 -15.05 7.53
N PHE A 90 -10.84 -15.50 7.17
CA PHE A 90 -11.53 -14.99 5.97
C PHE A 90 -11.99 -13.55 6.20
N TYR A 91 -11.86 -12.72 5.18
CA TYR A 91 -12.45 -11.40 5.13
C TYR A 91 -13.07 -11.13 3.76
N ALA A 92 -14.04 -10.23 3.74
CA ALA A 92 -14.62 -9.67 2.53
C ALA A 92 -15.12 -8.26 2.84
N GLY A 93 -14.98 -7.35 1.88
CA GLY A 93 -15.39 -5.97 2.10
C GLY A 93 -15.69 -5.24 0.83
N THR A 94 -16.13 -4.01 1.01
CA THR A 94 -16.33 -3.02 -0.05
C THR A 94 -15.85 -1.67 0.44
N TRP A 95 -15.30 -0.89 -0.48
CA TRP A 95 -14.88 0.47 -0.23
C TRP A 95 -15.29 1.36 -1.40
N ALA A 96 -15.44 2.64 -1.17
CA ALA A 96 -15.75 3.60 -2.22
C ALA A 96 -15.17 4.99 -1.90
N SER A 97 -14.80 5.73 -2.95
CA SER A 97 -14.35 7.12 -2.86
C SER A 97 -14.79 7.91 -4.09
N ASN A 98 -14.80 9.22 -3.98
CA ASN A 98 -14.79 10.05 -5.18
C ASN A 98 -13.39 10.05 -5.79
N VAL A 99 -13.34 10.11 -7.12
CA VAL A 99 -12.12 10.29 -7.92
C VAL A 99 -12.34 11.41 -8.96
N ASP A 100 -11.26 11.91 -9.54
CA ASP A 100 -11.27 12.91 -10.62
C ASP A 100 -10.06 12.66 -11.52
N PHE A 101 -10.31 12.09 -12.71
CA PHE A 101 -9.27 11.81 -13.71
C PHE A 101 -9.28 12.85 -14.84
N ALA A 102 -9.91 14.01 -14.59
CA ALA A 102 -10.11 15.08 -15.56
C ALA A 102 -10.96 14.65 -16.80
N ASP A 103 -11.78 13.61 -16.63
CA ASP A 103 -12.79 13.11 -17.57
C ASP A 103 -14.15 12.99 -16.87
N ASP A 104 -15.03 12.11 -17.37
CA ASP A 104 -16.36 11.89 -16.75
C ASP A 104 -16.31 10.95 -15.53
N THR A 105 -15.16 10.36 -15.20
CA THR A 105 -14.96 9.45 -14.05
C THR A 105 -15.09 10.23 -12.74
N ASN A 106 -15.90 9.74 -11.82
CA ASN A 106 -16.23 10.49 -10.61
C ASN A 106 -16.24 9.68 -9.31
N SER A 107 -16.24 8.36 -9.38
CA SER A 107 -16.17 7.50 -8.21
C SER A 107 -15.51 6.17 -8.52
N GLU A 108 -14.81 5.65 -7.50
CA GLU A 108 -14.23 4.31 -7.42
C GLU A 108 -15.01 3.50 -6.40
N GLN A 109 -15.23 2.23 -6.70
CA GLN A 109 -15.87 1.26 -5.82
C GLN A 109 -15.09 -0.05 -5.88
N ASP A 110 -14.63 -0.51 -4.72
CA ASP A 110 -13.88 -1.74 -4.60
C ASP A 110 -14.70 -2.83 -3.95
N VAL A 111 -14.51 -4.04 -4.43
CA VAL A 111 -14.97 -5.27 -3.78
C VAL A 111 -13.79 -6.20 -3.61
N TYR A 112 -13.55 -6.63 -2.39
CA TYR A 112 -12.42 -7.48 -2.08
C TYR A 112 -12.78 -8.62 -1.15
N PHE A 113 -11.99 -9.68 -1.22
CA PHE A 113 -12.05 -10.79 -0.26
C PHE A 113 -10.69 -11.50 -0.20
N GLY A 114 -10.45 -12.17 0.91
CA GLY A 114 -9.18 -12.86 1.10
C GLY A 114 -9.13 -13.71 2.35
N PHE A 115 -7.92 -14.15 2.62
CA PHE A 115 -7.60 -14.95 3.79
C PHE A 115 -6.27 -14.51 4.38
N ALA A 116 -6.33 -14.01 5.62
CA ALA A 116 -5.18 -13.52 6.36
C ALA A 116 -4.98 -14.30 7.67
N GLY A 117 -3.74 -14.38 8.12
CA GLY A 117 -3.40 -15.04 9.38
C GLY A 117 -1.92 -14.96 9.73
N ASP A 118 -1.57 -15.64 10.81
CA ASP A 118 -0.21 -15.69 11.32
C ASP A 118 0.32 -17.13 11.34
N ALA A 119 1.59 -17.28 10.97
CA ALA A 119 2.36 -18.52 11.08
C ALA A 119 3.61 -18.27 11.95
N GLY A 120 3.41 -18.29 13.27
CA GLY A 120 4.45 -17.88 14.23
C GLY A 120 4.65 -16.38 14.25
N ASP A 121 5.86 -15.92 13.92
CA ASP A 121 6.22 -14.50 13.86
C ASP A 121 6.05 -13.90 12.44
N VAL A 122 5.45 -14.65 11.52
CA VAL A 122 5.21 -14.25 10.14
C VAL A 122 3.71 -14.12 9.91
N SER A 123 3.25 -12.95 9.48
CA SER A 123 1.89 -12.75 8.98
C SER A 123 1.82 -13.04 7.49
N TYR A 124 0.65 -13.42 7.01
CA TYR A 124 0.38 -13.59 5.58
C TYR A 124 -1.03 -13.12 5.24
N ASP A 125 -1.21 -12.68 4.01
CA ASP A 125 -2.48 -12.32 3.42
C ASP A 125 -2.50 -12.73 1.95
N VAL A 126 -3.60 -13.31 1.49
CA VAL A 126 -3.86 -13.62 0.08
C VAL A 126 -5.26 -13.16 -0.24
N GLY A 127 -5.41 -12.31 -1.24
CA GLY A 127 -6.69 -11.74 -1.56
C GLY A 127 -6.89 -11.46 -3.04
N TYR A 128 -8.10 -11.06 -3.33
CA TYR A 128 -8.57 -10.56 -4.62
C TYR A 128 -9.27 -9.23 -4.38
N ILE A 129 -9.06 -8.30 -5.29
CA ILE A 129 -9.73 -7.01 -5.30
C ILE A 129 -10.14 -6.66 -6.74
N ALA A 130 -11.38 -6.16 -6.88
CA ALA A 130 -11.87 -5.57 -8.10
C ALA A 130 -12.08 -4.08 -7.87
N TYR A 131 -11.50 -3.27 -8.73
CA TYR A 131 -11.65 -1.83 -8.79
C TYR A 131 -12.65 -1.49 -9.89
N MET A 132 -13.69 -0.76 -9.55
CA MET A 132 -14.78 -0.40 -10.45
C MET A 132 -14.98 1.10 -10.45
N TYR A 133 -15.03 1.70 -11.62
CA TYR A 133 -15.13 3.15 -11.79
C TYR A 133 -16.48 3.52 -12.39
N SER A 134 -17.04 4.66 -11.95
CA SER A 134 -18.29 5.19 -12.49
C SER A 134 -18.06 6.50 -13.20
N GLY A 135 -18.72 6.68 -14.33
CA GLY A 135 -18.67 7.89 -15.15
C GLY A 135 -17.69 7.82 -16.32
N GLY A 136 -16.59 7.08 -16.19
CA GLY A 136 -15.67 6.76 -17.28
C GLY A 136 -16.02 5.42 -17.95
N ASP A 137 -15.39 5.13 -19.08
CA ASP A 137 -15.46 3.86 -19.78
C ASP A 137 -14.09 3.16 -19.75
N ASP A 138 -14.11 1.81 -19.73
CA ASP A 138 -12.92 0.96 -19.86
C ASP A 138 -11.81 1.23 -18.80
N LEU A 139 -12.19 1.39 -17.52
CA LEU A 139 -11.27 1.63 -16.41
C LEU A 139 -11.27 0.53 -15.35
N ASP A 140 -12.26 -0.35 -15.36
CA ASP A 140 -12.41 -1.41 -14.37
C ASP A 140 -11.28 -2.44 -14.51
N PHE A 141 -10.73 -2.86 -13.38
CA PHE A 141 -9.71 -3.91 -13.36
C PHE A 141 -9.75 -4.69 -12.05
N SER A 142 -9.02 -5.80 -12.01
CA SER A 142 -8.94 -6.62 -10.82
C SER A 142 -7.56 -7.23 -10.62
N GLU A 143 -7.18 -7.42 -9.36
CA GLU A 143 -5.91 -7.98 -8.96
C GLU A 143 -6.09 -9.14 -7.98
N ILE A 144 -5.16 -10.09 -8.04
CA ILE A 144 -4.84 -10.94 -6.90
C ILE A 144 -3.58 -10.44 -6.23
N TYR A 145 -3.49 -10.59 -4.91
CA TYR A 145 -2.29 -10.21 -4.18
C TYR A 145 -1.91 -11.24 -3.13
N ILE A 146 -0.62 -11.23 -2.81
CA ILE A 146 -0.06 -11.95 -1.68
C ILE A 146 0.82 -11.00 -0.88
N SER A 147 0.66 -10.99 0.44
CA SER A 147 1.48 -10.23 1.36
C SER A 147 2.08 -11.14 2.42
N VAL A 148 3.31 -10.85 2.80
CA VAL A 148 3.99 -11.48 3.93
C VAL A 148 4.64 -10.42 4.80
N GLY A 149 4.48 -10.54 6.12
CA GLY A 149 5.00 -9.57 7.07
C GLY A 149 5.79 -10.24 8.19
N ALA A 150 6.86 -9.58 8.63
CA ALA A 150 7.63 -9.96 9.81
C ALA A 150 8.47 -8.79 10.32
N ALA A 151 8.57 -8.65 11.64
CA ALA A 151 9.47 -7.68 12.30
C ALA A 151 9.27 -6.21 11.84
N GLY A 152 8.02 -5.82 11.57
CA GLY A 152 7.65 -4.49 11.10
C GLY A 152 7.78 -4.30 9.58
N PHE A 153 8.32 -5.26 8.85
CA PHE A 153 8.33 -5.26 7.38
C PHE A 153 7.11 -5.97 6.82
N SER A 154 6.60 -5.49 5.70
CA SER A 154 5.61 -6.15 4.86
C SER A 154 6.05 -6.10 3.41
N LEU A 155 5.94 -7.21 2.70
CA LEU A 155 6.19 -7.32 1.27
C LEU A 155 4.90 -7.82 0.61
N THR A 156 4.36 -7.01 -0.30
CA THR A 156 3.14 -7.32 -1.06
C THR A 156 3.45 -7.40 -2.55
N TYR A 157 2.93 -8.41 -3.20
CA TYR A 157 2.97 -8.56 -4.65
C TYR A 157 1.53 -8.65 -5.18
N SER A 158 1.18 -7.72 -6.06
CA SER A 158 -0.10 -7.67 -6.77
C SER A 158 0.09 -8.03 -8.24
N TYR A 159 -0.90 -8.66 -8.83
CA TYR A 159 -0.87 -9.20 -10.19
C TYR A 159 -2.23 -8.94 -10.84
N LEU A 160 -2.23 -8.25 -11.98
CA LEU A 160 -3.44 -7.98 -12.78
C LEU A 160 -4.06 -9.29 -13.24
N VAL A 161 -5.36 -9.47 -12.99
CA VAL A 161 -6.12 -10.66 -13.41
C VAL A 161 -6.93 -10.35 -14.66
N ASP A 162 -7.60 -9.22 -14.67
CA ASP A 162 -8.52 -8.78 -15.73
C ASP A 162 -8.62 -7.27 -15.73
N ALA A 163 -8.80 -6.68 -16.91
CA ALA A 163 -8.98 -5.25 -17.09
C ALA A 163 -9.93 -4.99 -18.28
N ASP A 164 -10.69 -3.90 -18.20
CA ASP A 164 -11.56 -3.46 -19.32
C ASP A 164 -10.77 -2.65 -20.36
N TYR A 165 -9.56 -2.16 -20.02
CA TYR A 165 -8.64 -1.51 -20.94
C TYR A 165 -7.70 -2.52 -21.64
N ASP A 166 -6.87 -2.05 -22.58
CA ASP A 166 -5.98 -2.90 -23.40
C ASP A 166 -4.77 -3.42 -22.60
N ALA A 167 -5.05 -4.33 -21.68
CA ALA A 167 -4.04 -5.09 -20.94
C ALA A 167 -4.51 -6.54 -20.73
N ASP A 168 -3.62 -7.50 -20.95
CA ASP A 168 -3.86 -8.91 -20.67
C ASP A 168 -3.50 -9.26 -19.22
N SER A 169 -4.01 -10.40 -18.74
CA SER A 169 -3.68 -10.90 -17.39
C SER A 169 -2.17 -11.06 -17.22
N GLY A 170 -1.61 -10.36 -16.24
CA GLY A 170 -0.19 -10.36 -15.90
C GLY A 170 0.65 -9.28 -16.56
N ASP A 171 0.06 -8.45 -17.43
CA ASP A 171 0.76 -7.33 -18.04
C ASP A 171 1.12 -6.25 -17.00
N GLU A 172 0.39 -6.21 -15.89
CA GLU A 172 0.69 -5.28 -14.81
C GLU A 172 0.95 -6.01 -13.51
N THR A 173 2.02 -5.62 -12.82
CA THR A 173 2.36 -6.12 -11.49
C THR A 173 2.85 -5.00 -10.60
N TYR A 174 2.55 -5.11 -9.30
CA TYR A 174 3.03 -4.16 -8.31
C TYR A 174 3.71 -4.87 -7.14
N LEU A 175 4.93 -4.47 -6.82
CA LEU A 175 5.70 -4.96 -5.68
C LEU A 175 5.88 -3.83 -4.66
N ALA A 176 5.32 -3.98 -3.47
CA ALA A 176 5.45 -3.01 -2.38
C ALA A 176 6.26 -3.57 -1.22
N LEU A 177 7.12 -2.75 -0.67
CA LEU A 177 7.83 -2.97 0.57
C LEU A 177 7.47 -1.86 1.56
N ASP A 178 6.87 -2.25 2.68
CA ASP A 178 6.52 -1.34 3.76
C ASP A 178 7.35 -1.64 5.01
N TYR A 179 7.61 -0.62 5.81
CA TYR A 179 8.26 -0.75 7.11
C TYR A 179 7.61 0.15 8.14
N GLU A 180 7.07 -0.44 9.19
CA GLU A 180 6.58 0.26 10.36
C GLU A 180 7.70 0.44 11.38
N LEU A 181 8.03 1.68 11.71
CA LEU A 181 9.04 1.98 12.72
C LEU A 181 8.44 1.76 14.12
N PRO A 182 9.07 0.94 14.97
CA PRO A 182 8.63 0.71 16.33
C PRO A 182 8.96 1.93 17.21
N LEU A 183 8.09 2.94 17.20
CA LEU A 183 8.23 4.12 18.02
C LEU A 183 7.56 3.91 19.38
N SER A 184 8.08 4.60 20.41
CA SER A 184 7.42 4.67 21.71
C SER A 184 6.50 5.88 21.77
N GLY A 185 5.24 5.69 22.23
CA GLY A 185 4.24 6.73 22.36
C GLY A 185 3.09 6.55 21.37
N ASP A 186 2.30 7.60 21.17
CA ASP A 186 1.07 7.56 20.39
C ASP A 186 1.29 7.91 18.90
N PHE A 187 2.53 7.98 18.44
CA PHE A 187 2.88 8.24 17.05
C PHE A 187 3.28 6.95 16.34
N GLY A 188 2.74 6.73 15.13
CA GLY A 188 3.22 5.78 14.16
C GLY A 188 4.06 6.48 13.09
N VAL A 189 5.06 5.78 12.55
CA VAL A 189 5.76 6.19 11.33
C VAL A 189 5.90 4.96 10.46
N SER A 190 5.47 5.04 9.21
CA SER A 190 5.68 4.02 8.20
C SER A 190 6.44 4.58 7.01
N LEU A 191 7.23 3.70 6.38
CA LEU A 191 7.93 3.96 5.14
C LEU A 191 7.39 2.99 4.08
N HIS A 192 7.27 3.47 2.87
CA HIS A 192 6.78 2.74 1.72
C HIS A 192 7.75 2.85 0.55
N TYR A 193 7.91 1.77 -0.21
CA TYR A 193 8.58 1.75 -1.51
C TYR A 193 7.84 0.79 -2.43
N GLY A 194 7.40 1.27 -3.57
CA GLY A 194 6.68 0.50 -4.58
C GLY A 194 7.41 0.46 -5.93
N ILE A 195 7.18 -0.62 -6.65
CA ILE A 195 7.60 -0.80 -8.05
C ILE A 195 6.37 -1.29 -8.81
N TYR A 196 5.92 -0.52 -9.77
CA TYR A 196 4.82 -0.84 -10.66
C TYR A 196 5.39 -1.12 -12.06
N ASP A 197 5.26 -2.35 -12.53
CA ASP A 197 5.66 -2.82 -13.85
C ASP A 197 4.39 -2.98 -14.69
N LYS A 198 4.35 -2.29 -15.83
CA LYS A 198 3.23 -2.25 -16.78
C LYS A 198 3.67 -2.76 -18.13
N ASP A 199 4.10 -3.96 -18.32
CA ASP A 199 4.50 -4.67 -19.59
C ASP A 199 4.72 -3.82 -20.87
N SER A 200 4.89 -2.53 -20.77
CA SER A 200 5.37 -1.69 -21.83
C SER A 200 6.90 -1.72 -21.76
N GLU A 201 7.57 -2.21 -22.76
CA GLU A 201 8.99 -2.58 -22.89
C GLU A 201 10.03 -1.60 -22.27
N THR A 202 9.64 -0.54 -21.53
CA THR A 202 10.54 0.54 -21.16
C THR A 202 10.39 1.13 -19.78
N ASP A 203 9.23 1.02 -19.06
CA ASP A 203 9.01 1.95 -17.94
C ASP A 203 8.45 1.28 -16.68
N GLU A 204 9.35 0.98 -15.74
CA GLU A 204 8.99 0.74 -14.33
C GLU A 204 8.70 2.09 -13.66
N GLN A 205 7.51 2.23 -13.07
CA GLN A 205 7.20 3.33 -12.17
C GLN A 205 7.62 2.96 -10.75
N THR A 206 8.27 3.86 -10.04
CA THR A 206 8.57 3.66 -8.62
C THR A 206 7.92 4.72 -7.77
N ASP A 207 7.45 4.35 -6.59
CA ASP A 207 6.89 5.29 -5.65
C ASP A 207 7.47 5.13 -4.25
N PHE A 208 7.51 6.25 -3.52
CA PHE A 208 8.01 6.34 -2.16
C PHE A 208 6.98 7.03 -1.27
N GLY A 209 6.84 6.53 -0.05
CA GLY A 209 5.97 7.13 0.93
C GLY A 209 6.59 7.19 2.31
N MET A 210 6.24 8.22 3.06
CA MET A 210 6.44 8.30 4.50
C MET A 210 5.17 8.82 5.15
N THR A 211 4.61 8.07 6.07
CA THR A 211 3.41 8.46 6.81
C THR A 211 3.72 8.62 8.28
N ILE A 212 3.29 9.71 8.87
CA ILE A 212 3.29 9.95 10.31
C ILE A 212 1.84 9.93 10.77
N SER A 213 1.51 9.06 11.70
CA SER A 213 0.14 8.90 12.21
C SER A 213 0.06 9.19 13.70
N LYS A 214 -1.09 9.69 14.13
CA LYS A 214 -1.47 9.85 15.52
C LYS A 214 -2.98 9.85 15.67
N ASP A 215 -3.49 8.97 16.54
CA ASP A 215 -4.93 8.76 16.72
C ASP A 215 -5.55 8.45 15.33
N ASP A 216 -6.60 9.17 14.94
CA ASP A 216 -7.30 9.01 13.67
C ASP A 216 -6.70 9.86 12.53
N PHE A 217 -5.58 10.55 12.76
CA PHE A 217 -4.94 11.43 11.77
C PHE A 217 -3.66 10.83 11.20
N SER A 218 -3.42 11.12 9.92
CA SER A 218 -2.13 10.87 9.29
C SER A 218 -1.68 12.07 8.43
N LEU A 219 -0.36 12.23 8.36
CA LEU A 219 0.32 13.13 7.42
C LEU A 219 1.25 12.27 6.57
N THR A 220 1.01 12.26 5.27
CA THR A 220 1.78 11.48 4.32
C THR A 220 2.55 12.38 3.36
N PHE A 221 3.79 11.99 3.12
CA PHE A 221 4.65 12.47 2.04
C PHE A 221 4.75 11.33 1.04
N SER A 222 4.38 11.57 -0.21
CA SER A 222 4.41 10.58 -1.27
C SER A 222 5.04 11.20 -2.50
N GLN A 223 5.81 10.42 -3.22
CA GLN A 223 6.43 10.80 -4.48
C GLN A 223 6.48 9.61 -5.41
N VAL A 224 6.14 9.82 -6.64
CA VAL A 224 6.29 8.87 -7.74
C VAL A 224 7.44 9.33 -8.64
N ASP A 225 8.21 8.37 -9.15
CA ASP A 225 9.16 8.57 -10.24
C ASP A 225 8.52 7.87 -11.45
N ASP A 226 7.89 8.66 -12.32
CA ASP A 226 7.14 8.16 -13.45
C ASP A 226 7.47 8.99 -14.70
N GLU A 227 8.13 8.36 -15.67
CA GLU A 227 8.39 8.99 -16.98
C GLU A 227 7.11 9.09 -17.82
N PHE A 228 6.06 8.33 -17.47
CA PHE A 228 4.81 8.24 -18.24
C PHE A 228 3.82 9.37 -17.96
N PHE A 229 3.73 9.82 -16.69
CA PHE A 229 2.86 10.91 -16.24
C PHE A 229 3.68 12.14 -15.81
N ALA A 230 4.43 12.73 -16.73
CA ALA A 230 5.36 13.84 -16.51
C ALA A 230 4.80 15.07 -15.73
N ASN A 231 3.56 15.03 -15.27
CA ASN A 231 2.92 16.08 -14.48
C ASN A 231 2.71 15.69 -13.00
N ASP A 232 3.04 14.47 -12.58
CA ASP A 232 2.79 13.97 -11.21
C ASP A 232 4.07 13.68 -10.40
N GLU A 233 5.24 14.04 -10.92
CA GLU A 233 6.56 13.87 -10.26
C GLU A 233 6.74 14.70 -8.99
N ASP A 234 5.88 15.69 -8.75
CA ASP A 234 5.96 16.54 -7.57
C ASP A 234 5.57 15.76 -6.31
N MET A 235 6.33 15.99 -5.23
CA MET A 235 6.02 15.41 -3.93
C MET A 235 4.61 15.81 -3.47
N LYS A 236 3.74 14.84 -3.26
CA LYS A 236 2.41 15.02 -2.68
C LYS A 236 2.51 15.01 -1.15
N ILE A 237 1.88 16.00 -0.53
CA ILE A 237 1.78 16.09 0.95
C ILE A 237 0.30 16.17 1.28
N PHE A 238 -0.19 15.16 1.99
CA PHE A 238 -1.61 15.12 2.31
C PHE A 238 -1.89 14.68 3.74
N VAL A 239 -3.00 15.17 4.26
CA VAL A 239 -3.51 14.84 5.59
C VAL A 239 -4.77 14.01 5.42
N SER A 240 -4.85 12.92 6.16
CA SER A 240 -6.05 12.09 6.20
C SER A 240 -6.59 11.99 7.63
N TYR A 241 -7.89 11.80 7.71
CA TYR A 241 -8.61 11.52 8.94
C TYR A 241 -9.58 10.37 8.69
N GLY A 242 -9.63 9.38 9.57
CA GLY A 242 -10.52 8.26 9.40
C GLY A 242 -10.99 7.69 10.72
N ILE A 243 -12.23 7.21 10.73
CA ILE A 243 -12.85 6.57 11.89
C ILE A 243 -13.48 5.24 11.50
N GLY A 244 -13.34 4.24 12.38
CA GLY A 244 -14.05 2.98 12.32
C GLY A 244 -15.18 2.89 13.35
N PHE A 245 -16.22 2.11 13.09
CA PHE A 245 -17.37 1.90 13.98
C PHE A 245 -18.02 0.52 13.79
#